data_8db85eba7caae001d4eef5d5710d8d5d
#
_entry.id   8db85eba7caae001d4eef5d5710d8d5d
#
_cell.length_a   1.000
_cell.length_b   1.000
_cell.length_c   1.000
_cell.angle_alpha   90.00
_cell.angle_beta   90.00
_cell.angle_gamma   90.00
#
_symmetry.space_group_name_H-M   'P 1'
#
loop_
_entity.id
_entity.type
_entity.pdbx_description
1 polymer ?
#
loop_
_entity_poly.entity_id
_entity_poly.type
_entity_poly.pdbx_seq_one_letter_code
_entity_poly.pdbx_strand_id
1 'polypeptide(L)'
;MKIVLSRIRIRDEYAHGVLTIDGTRVCDTLENALSMVPAGEYDVSLLKCKQYARKMLCLNAQPPCDLCLRTRNMELGTWNLEPGTMNHEPLTMNSSLPCYCPMLKPGNGIHNRLDGSILVGRYNCLGSLIHPKTTFDPLYERIRKSLSRGNQVILIIKNESVPSSNSSKFQ
;
A
#
# COMPACT_ATOMS: atom_id res chain seq x y z
N MET A 1 3.59 16.43 -7.78
CA MET A 1 2.92 16.42 -6.46
C MET A 1 3.62 15.42 -5.58
N LYS A 2 4.00 15.83 -4.39
CA LYS A 2 4.71 14.99 -3.43
C LYS A 2 3.78 14.58 -2.29
N ILE A 3 3.63 13.29 -2.10
CA ILE A 3 2.86 12.67 -1.02
C ILE A 3 3.87 12.03 -0.07
N VAL A 4 3.73 12.23 1.23
CA VAL A 4 4.60 11.60 2.23
C VAL A 4 3.72 10.85 3.22
N LEU A 5 4.02 9.56 3.40
CA LEU A 5 3.47 8.72 4.44
C LEU A 5 4.54 8.54 5.52
N SER A 6 4.31 9.12 6.68
CA SER A 6 5.14 8.92 7.88
C SER A 6 4.48 7.89 8.77
N ARG A 7 5.09 6.71 8.94
CA ARG A 7 4.64 5.72 9.90
C ARG A 7 5.08 6.12 11.30
N ILE A 8 4.12 6.52 12.11
CA ILE A 8 4.35 7.03 13.46
C ILE A 8 4.28 5.95 14.54
N ARG A 9 3.69 4.79 14.20
CA ARG A 9 3.60 3.64 15.11
C ARG A 9 3.56 2.34 14.30
N ILE A 10 4.47 1.44 14.61
CA ILE A 10 4.49 0.09 14.07
C ILE A 10 4.27 -0.88 15.23
N ARG A 11 3.30 -1.78 15.09
CA ARG A 11 2.94 -2.85 16.00
C ARG A 11 3.06 -4.20 15.28
N ASP A 12 2.90 -5.29 16.01
CA ASP A 12 2.99 -6.64 15.46
C ASP A 12 1.94 -6.90 14.37
N GLU A 13 0.76 -6.29 14.51
CA GLU A 13 -0.36 -6.51 13.60
C GLU A 13 -0.55 -5.38 12.57
N TYR A 14 -0.17 -4.15 12.91
CA TYR A 14 -0.43 -2.99 12.06
C TYR A 14 0.62 -1.89 12.15
N ALA A 15 0.73 -1.13 11.07
CA ALA A 15 1.43 0.15 11.05
C ALA A 15 0.42 1.30 10.88
N HIS A 16 0.45 2.27 11.80
CA HIS A 16 -0.32 3.50 11.72
C HIS A 16 0.58 4.63 11.26
N GLY A 17 0.10 5.39 10.29
CA GLY A 17 0.84 6.52 9.72
C GLY A 17 -0.03 7.74 9.48
N VAL A 18 0.63 8.81 9.11
CA VAL A 18 0.03 10.08 8.69
C VAL A 18 0.43 10.36 7.25
N LEU A 19 -0.53 10.72 6.43
CA LEU A 19 -0.32 11.09 5.04
C LEU A 19 -0.39 12.60 4.88
N THR A 20 0.66 13.16 4.27
CA THR A 20 0.75 14.59 3.93
C THR A 20 0.88 14.77 2.42
N ILE A 21 0.37 15.86 1.89
CA ILE A 21 0.56 16.29 0.51
C ILE A 21 1.18 17.67 0.53
N ASP A 22 2.35 17.80 -0.10
CA ASP A 22 3.10 19.04 -0.17
C ASP A 22 3.28 19.69 1.23
N GLY A 23 3.53 18.86 2.27
CA GLY A 23 3.72 19.25 3.66
C GLY A 23 2.45 19.42 4.48
N THR A 24 1.26 19.42 3.87
CA THR A 24 -0.01 19.55 4.59
C THR A 24 -0.58 18.18 4.95
N ARG A 25 -0.91 17.95 6.23
CA ARG A 25 -1.58 16.73 6.69
C ARG A 25 -2.96 16.58 6.04
N VAL A 26 -3.23 15.40 5.50
CA VAL A 26 -4.48 15.09 4.79
C VAL A 26 -5.31 14.06 5.54
N CYS A 27 -4.69 12.96 5.96
CA CYS A 27 -5.40 11.85 6.58
C CYS A 27 -4.46 10.95 7.38
N ASP A 28 -5.05 9.97 8.05
CA ASP A 28 -4.34 8.86 8.67
C ASP A 28 -4.34 7.65 7.76
N THR A 29 -3.36 6.78 7.97
CA THR A 29 -3.22 5.55 7.21
C THR A 29 -3.06 4.35 8.13
N LEU A 30 -3.45 3.20 7.63
CA LEU A 30 -3.27 1.93 8.32
C LEU A 30 -2.80 0.88 7.30
N GLU A 31 -1.81 0.09 7.69
CA GLU A 31 -1.27 -1.01 6.92
C GLU A 31 -1.24 -2.27 7.78
N ASN A 32 -1.38 -3.42 7.17
CA ASN A 32 -1.12 -4.69 7.86
C ASN A 32 0.40 -4.87 7.99
N ALA A 33 0.90 -5.12 9.20
CA ALA A 33 2.34 -5.20 9.47
C ALA A 33 3.04 -6.33 8.69
N LEU A 34 2.33 -7.44 8.44
CA LEU A 34 2.88 -8.59 7.71
C LEU A 34 3.04 -8.37 6.20
N SER A 35 2.31 -7.38 5.65
CA SER A 35 2.31 -7.08 4.21
C SER A 35 2.49 -5.61 3.89
N MET A 36 2.98 -4.83 4.84
CA MET A 36 3.18 -3.38 4.61
C MET A 36 4.20 -3.13 3.50
N VAL A 37 3.96 -2.07 2.75
CA VAL A 37 4.85 -1.63 1.67
C VAL A 37 6.20 -1.23 2.28
N PRO A 38 7.35 -1.66 1.75
CA PRO A 38 8.66 -1.20 2.25
C PRO A 38 8.77 0.33 2.28
N ALA A 39 9.59 0.86 3.20
CA ALA A 39 9.93 2.28 3.16
C ALA A 39 10.69 2.58 1.87
N GLY A 40 10.39 3.70 1.21
CA GLY A 40 10.96 4.04 -0.08
C GLY A 40 10.12 5.05 -0.84
N GLU A 41 10.46 5.21 -2.11
CA GLU A 41 9.82 6.14 -3.03
C GLU A 41 9.08 5.37 -4.13
N TYR A 42 7.84 5.76 -4.42
CA TYR A 42 6.93 5.05 -5.31
C TYR A 42 6.22 6.02 -6.24
N ASP A 43 6.22 5.72 -7.53
CA ASP A 43 5.34 6.42 -8.46
C ASP A 43 3.88 5.99 -8.23
N VAL A 44 2.99 6.96 -8.21
CA VAL A 44 1.55 6.72 -8.09
C VAL A 44 0.91 6.81 -9.46
N SER A 45 0.15 5.79 -9.83
CA SER A 45 -0.55 5.73 -11.11
C SER A 45 -2.01 5.30 -10.94
N LEU A 46 -2.83 5.59 -11.96
CA LEU A 46 -4.22 5.17 -12.02
C LEU A 46 -4.34 3.92 -12.90
N LEU A 47 -4.55 2.77 -12.28
CA LEU A 47 -4.74 1.51 -12.97
C LEU A 47 -6.17 0.99 -12.82
N LYS A 48 -6.71 0.40 -13.89
CA LYS A 48 -8.00 -0.29 -13.85
C LYS A 48 -7.83 -1.59 -13.07
N CYS A 49 -8.51 -1.69 -11.96
CA CYS A 49 -8.53 -2.90 -11.15
C CYS A 49 -9.83 -3.68 -11.45
N LYS A 50 -9.72 -4.99 -11.75
CA LYS A 50 -10.90 -5.83 -12.01
C LYS A 50 -11.85 -5.91 -10.83
N GLN A 51 -11.33 -5.76 -9.61
CA GLN A 51 -12.09 -5.86 -8.36
C GLN A 51 -12.90 -4.59 -8.06
N TYR A 52 -12.51 -3.46 -8.62
CA TYR A 52 -13.16 -2.18 -8.39
C TYR A 52 -13.72 -1.64 -9.71
N ALA A 53 -14.92 -1.09 -9.68
CA ALA A 53 -15.56 -0.51 -10.86
C ALA A 53 -14.85 0.75 -11.41
N ARG A 54 -13.87 1.26 -10.69
CA ARG A 54 -13.08 2.46 -11.04
C ARG A 54 -11.58 2.18 -11.10
N LYS A 55 -10.84 3.09 -11.73
CA LYS A 55 -9.37 3.09 -11.64
C LYS A 55 -8.95 3.34 -10.19
N MET A 56 -7.94 2.60 -9.70
CA MET A 56 -7.41 2.72 -8.36
C MET A 56 -6.03 3.38 -8.37
N LEU A 57 -5.65 3.99 -7.26
CA LEU A 57 -4.33 4.57 -7.04
C LEU A 57 -3.36 3.43 -6.68
N CYS A 58 -2.57 3.02 -7.66
CA CYS A 58 -1.60 1.95 -7.51
C CYS A 58 -0.20 2.52 -7.33
N LEU A 59 0.61 1.84 -6.52
CA LEU A 59 2.01 2.16 -6.28
C LEU A 59 2.87 1.32 -7.21
N ASN A 60 3.58 1.98 -8.10
CA ASN A 60 4.53 1.34 -9.00
C ASN A 60 5.94 1.60 -8.46
N ALA A 61 6.50 0.59 -7.79
CA ALA A 61 7.90 0.68 -7.40
C ALA A 61 8.80 0.64 -8.63
N GLN A 62 9.82 1.48 -8.65
CA GLN A 62 10.90 1.41 -9.62
C GLN A 62 12.22 1.13 -8.87
N PRO A 63 12.82 -0.04 -9.01
CA PRO A 63 12.37 -1.28 -9.66
C PRO A 63 11.18 -1.94 -8.95
N PRO A 64 10.48 -2.92 -9.59
CA PRO A 64 9.33 -3.57 -8.96
C PRO A 64 9.72 -4.10 -7.60
N CYS A 65 8.95 -3.73 -6.56
CA CYS A 65 9.26 -4.11 -5.20
C CYS A 65 9.12 -5.62 -5.01
N ASP A 66 9.86 -6.18 -4.04
CA ASP A 66 9.79 -7.60 -3.70
C ASP A 66 8.37 -8.05 -3.35
N LEU A 67 7.52 -7.14 -2.86
CA LEU A 67 6.13 -7.41 -2.58
C LEU A 67 5.32 -7.69 -3.86
N CYS A 68 5.56 -6.94 -4.94
CA CYS A 68 4.97 -7.22 -6.25
C CYS A 68 5.46 -8.54 -6.82
N LEU A 69 6.71 -8.92 -6.54
CA LEU A 69 7.28 -10.21 -6.93
C LEU A 69 6.72 -11.35 -6.08
N ARG A 70 6.59 -11.15 -4.76
CA ARG A 70 6.05 -12.16 -3.83
C ARG A 70 4.60 -12.48 -4.10
N THR A 71 3.75 -11.48 -4.36
CA THR A 71 2.35 -11.70 -4.70
C THR A 71 2.18 -12.42 -6.04
N ARG A 72 3.07 -12.20 -7.01
CA ARG A 72 3.12 -13.02 -8.23
C ARG A 72 3.46 -14.48 -7.94
N ASN A 73 4.43 -14.72 -7.06
CA ASN A 73 4.88 -16.08 -6.75
C ASN A 73 3.87 -16.86 -5.89
N MET A 74 3.05 -16.17 -5.07
CA MET A 74 2.01 -16.86 -4.29
C MET A 74 0.86 -17.40 -5.15
N GLU A 75 0.58 -16.82 -6.32
CA GLU A 75 -0.41 -17.38 -7.25
C GLU A 75 0.14 -18.52 -8.13
N LEU A 76 1.46 -18.58 -8.31
CA LEU A 76 2.11 -19.66 -9.06
C LEU A 76 2.47 -20.88 -8.20
N GLY A 77 2.29 -20.81 -6.90
CA GLY A 77 2.88 -21.75 -5.93
C GLY A 77 1.95 -22.67 -5.19
N THR A 78 0.67 -22.82 -5.55
CA THR A 78 -0.15 -23.86 -4.93
C THR A 78 -1.21 -24.39 -5.87
N TRP A 79 -1.16 -25.63 -6.06
CA TRP A 79 -2.10 -26.64 -6.56
C TRP A 79 -1.54 -27.35 -7.79
N ASN A 80 -0.52 -28.16 -7.59
CA ASN A 80 -0.44 -29.51 -8.15
C ASN A 80 0.96 -30.06 -7.86
N LEU A 81 1.09 -30.76 -6.74
CA LEU A 81 2.12 -31.75 -6.54
C LEU A 81 1.65 -33.05 -7.22
N GLU A 82 1.92 -33.16 -8.49
CA GLU A 82 2.07 -34.46 -9.15
C GLU A 82 3.52 -34.61 -9.55
N PRO A 83 4.21 -35.71 -9.15
CA PRO A 83 5.61 -35.91 -9.53
C PRO A 83 5.66 -36.51 -10.93
N GLY A 84 6.14 -35.74 -11.88
CA GLY A 84 6.49 -36.27 -13.19
C GLY A 84 6.26 -35.34 -14.36
N THR A 85 7.38 -34.95 -14.94
CA THR A 85 7.61 -34.30 -16.23
C THR A 85 7.91 -32.81 -16.20
N MET A 86 9.22 -32.54 -16.19
CA MET A 86 9.78 -31.24 -16.57
C MET A 86 9.63 -31.08 -18.08
N ASN A 87 8.74 -30.20 -18.49
CA ASN A 87 8.83 -29.54 -19.81
C ASN A 87 8.66 -28.05 -19.57
N HIS A 88 9.77 -27.32 -19.60
CA HIS A 88 9.80 -25.88 -19.60
C HIS A 88 9.32 -25.35 -20.95
N GLU A 89 8.03 -25.05 -21.05
CA GLU A 89 7.56 -24.12 -22.07
C GLU A 89 7.62 -22.70 -21.51
N PRO A 90 8.18 -21.72 -22.26
CA PRO A 90 8.17 -20.34 -21.84
C PRO A 90 6.73 -19.83 -21.86
N LEU A 91 6.19 -19.55 -20.66
CA LEU A 91 4.88 -18.94 -20.49
C LEU A 91 4.86 -17.57 -21.17
N THR A 92 4.23 -17.50 -22.32
CA THR A 92 3.85 -16.26 -22.98
C THR A 92 3.01 -15.42 -22.01
N MET A 93 3.51 -14.24 -21.69
CA MET A 93 2.85 -13.27 -20.81
C MET A 93 1.52 -12.83 -21.42
N ASN A 94 0.44 -13.51 -21.09
CA ASN A 94 -0.90 -13.00 -21.32
C ASN A 94 -1.14 -11.81 -20.37
N SER A 95 -1.34 -10.63 -20.96
CA SER A 95 -1.53 -9.33 -20.32
C SER A 95 -2.81 -9.20 -19.47
N SER A 96 -3.40 -10.30 -19.03
CA SER A 96 -4.65 -10.35 -18.28
C SER A 96 -4.53 -10.76 -16.80
N LEU A 97 -3.30 -10.93 -16.27
CA LEU A 97 -3.11 -11.19 -14.84
C LEU A 97 -3.52 -9.96 -14.02
N PRO A 98 -4.28 -10.14 -12.94
CA PRO A 98 -4.62 -9.03 -12.07
C PRO A 98 -3.34 -8.42 -11.51
N CYS A 99 -3.17 -7.11 -11.71
CA CYS A 99 -2.05 -6.39 -11.12
C CYS A 99 -2.28 -6.30 -9.61
N TYR A 100 -1.55 -7.07 -8.82
CA TYR A 100 -1.53 -7.00 -7.35
C TYR A 100 -0.57 -5.90 -6.87
N CYS A 101 -0.62 -4.75 -7.50
CA CYS A 101 0.15 -3.61 -7.01
C CYS A 101 -0.47 -3.11 -5.70
N PRO A 102 0.35 -2.78 -4.69
CA PRO A 102 -0.12 -2.09 -3.50
C PRO A 102 -0.92 -0.85 -3.88
N MET A 103 -2.02 -0.59 -3.20
CA MET A 103 -2.95 0.50 -3.53
C MET A 103 -3.20 1.40 -2.33
N LEU A 104 -3.44 2.68 -2.61
CA LEU A 104 -4.15 3.54 -1.68
C LEU A 104 -5.65 3.28 -1.84
N LYS A 105 -6.32 2.85 -0.76
CA LYS A 105 -7.75 2.52 -0.78
C LYS A 105 -8.46 2.89 0.52
N PRO A 106 -9.78 3.10 0.51
CA PRO A 106 -10.54 3.27 1.74
C PRO A 106 -10.64 1.93 2.47
N GLY A 107 -10.55 1.94 3.81
CA GLY A 107 -10.71 0.75 4.62
C GLY A 107 -10.72 1.06 6.11
N ASN A 108 -11.37 0.19 6.90
CA ASN A 108 -11.62 0.42 8.32
C ASN A 108 -10.63 -0.29 9.24
N GLY A 109 -10.01 -1.39 8.80
CA GLY A 109 -9.16 -2.20 9.66
C GLY A 109 -8.20 -3.11 8.90
N ILE A 110 -7.25 -3.65 9.65
CA ILE A 110 -6.12 -4.44 9.15
C ILE A 110 -6.50 -5.82 8.61
N HIS A 111 -7.67 -6.33 8.98
CA HIS A 111 -8.11 -7.68 8.60
C HIS A 111 -8.53 -7.80 7.13
N ASN A 112 -8.60 -6.68 6.41
CA ASN A 112 -8.91 -6.66 4.99
C ASN A 112 -7.67 -6.93 4.16
N ARG A 113 -7.41 -8.21 3.90
CA ARG A 113 -6.44 -8.75 2.92
C ARG A 113 -4.97 -8.34 3.11
N LEU A 114 -4.11 -9.33 3.06
CA LEU A 114 -2.65 -9.23 2.99
C LEU A 114 -2.18 -8.81 1.58
N ASP A 115 -2.78 -7.77 1.00
CA ASP A 115 -2.47 -7.31 -0.36
C ASP A 115 -1.47 -6.14 -0.41
N GLY A 116 -0.88 -5.79 0.74
CA GLY A 116 0.06 -4.67 0.83
C GLY A 116 -0.58 -3.30 0.62
N SER A 117 -1.92 -3.19 0.65
CA SER A 117 -2.58 -1.90 0.45
C SER A 117 -2.48 -1.00 1.67
N ILE A 118 -2.38 0.29 1.39
CA ILE A 118 -2.40 1.35 2.40
C ILE A 118 -3.85 1.82 2.54
N LEU A 119 -4.43 1.56 3.70
CA LEU A 119 -5.78 2.01 4.04
C LEU A 119 -5.78 3.48 4.44
N VAL A 120 -6.80 4.21 4.01
CA VAL A 120 -6.97 5.64 4.26
C VAL A 120 -8.24 5.90 5.04
N GLY A 121 -8.14 6.76 6.06
CA GLY A 121 -9.25 7.16 6.92
C GLY A 121 -8.80 8.15 7.99
N ARG A 122 -9.55 8.23 9.08
CA ARG A 122 -9.13 8.89 10.30
C ARG A 122 -8.85 7.86 11.38
N TYR A 123 -7.73 7.95 12.04
CA TYR A 123 -7.38 7.01 13.10
C TYR A 123 -8.34 7.15 14.28
N ASN A 124 -8.87 6.04 14.74
CA ASN A 124 -9.76 5.98 15.89
C ASN A 124 -9.01 5.41 17.09
N CYS A 125 -8.74 4.11 17.05
CA CYS A 125 -7.99 3.40 18.09
C CYS A 125 -7.57 2.01 17.58
N LEU A 126 -6.59 1.40 18.25
CA LEU A 126 -6.22 -0.02 18.14
C LEU A 126 -6.32 -0.64 16.73
N GLY A 127 -5.64 -0.03 15.75
CA GLY A 127 -5.62 -0.58 14.41
C GLY A 127 -6.94 -0.42 13.62
N SER A 128 -7.70 0.64 13.92
CA SER A 128 -8.97 0.94 13.27
C SER A 128 -8.99 2.36 12.68
N LEU A 129 -9.63 2.49 11.52
CA LEU A 129 -9.91 3.76 10.87
C LEU A 129 -11.41 3.99 10.79
N ILE A 130 -11.83 5.25 10.95
CA ILE A 130 -13.21 5.71 10.72
C ILE A 130 -13.25 6.64 9.51
N HIS A 131 -14.43 6.83 8.96
CA HIS A 131 -14.68 7.70 7.80
C HIS A 131 -13.81 7.42 6.57
N PRO A 132 -13.55 6.14 6.18
CA PRO A 132 -12.59 5.81 5.14
C PRO A 132 -13.00 6.38 3.78
N LYS A 133 -14.26 6.28 3.40
CA LYS A 133 -14.73 6.76 2.10
C LYS A 133 -14.71 8.28 1.99
N THR A 134 -15.25 8.98 2.99
CA THR A 134 -15.29 10.45 3.01
C THR A 134 -13.91 11.09 3.10
N THR A 135 -12.92 10.36 3.64
CA THR A 135 -11.51 10.77 3.67
C THR A 135 -10.81 10.46 2.35
N PHE A 136 -11.07 9.28 1.79
CA PHE A 136 -10.40 8.83 0.56
C PHE A 136 -10.88 9.56 -0.69
N ASP A 137 -12.16 9.83 -0.84
CA ASP A 137 -12.71 10.41 -2.07
C ASP A 137 -12.11 11.79 -2.43
N PRO A 138 -11.95 12.76 -1.49
CA PRO A 138 -11.24 14.01 -1.77
C PRO A 138 -9.76 13.81 -2.12
N LEU A 139 -9.07 12.90 -1.42
CA LEU A 139 -7.68 12.54 -1.69
C LEU A 139 -7.54 11.96 -3.10
N TYR A 140 -8.40 11.02 -3.46
CA TYR A 140 -8.43 10.39 -4.78
C TYR A 140 -8.62 11.44 -5.89
N GLU A 141 -9.59 12.33 -5.74
CA GLU A 141 -9.86 13.36 -6.75
C GLU A 141 -8.68 14.34 -6.90
N ARG A 142 -8.02 14.71 -5.80
CA ARG A 142 -6.83 15.58 -5.84
C ARG A 142 -5.69 14.92 -6.61
N ILE A 143 -5.41 13.65 -6.33
CA ILE A 143 -4.37 12.88 -7.01
C ILE A 143 -4.75 12.66 -8.48
N ARG A 144 -5.99 12.25 -8.76
CA ARG A 144 -6.50 12.02 -10.11
C ARG A 144 -6.36 13.28 -10.99
N LYS A 145 -6.74 14.45 -10.47
CA LYS A 145 -6.58 15.74 -11.16
C LYS A 145 -5.12 16.08 -11.46
N SER A 146 -4.21 15.75 -10.54
CA SER A 146 -2.77 15.97 -10.77
C SER A 146 -2.25 15.08 -11.89
N LEU A 147 -2.57 13.79 -11.83
CA LEU A 147 -2.19 12.82 -12.87
C LEU A 147 -2.79 13.14 -14.25
N SER A 148 -4.06 13.59 -14.31
CA SER A 148 -4.71 13.96 -15.58
C SER A 148 -4.11 15.20 -16.24
N ARG A 149 -3.38 16.03 -15.48
CA ARG A 149 -2.63 17.18 -16.00
C ARG A 149 -1.20 16.80 -16.45
N GLY A 150 -0.86 15.52 -16.43
CA GLY A 150 0.49 15.04 -16.76
C GLY A 150 1.53 15.24 -15.66
N ASN A 151 1.12 15.66 -14.46
CA ASN A 151 2.05 15.82 -13.36
C ASN A 151 2.45 14.47 -12.78
N GLN A 152 3.73 14.28 -12.52
CA GLN A 152 4.22 13.15 -11.73
C GLN A 152 3.71 13.26 -10.30
N VAL A 153 3.27 12.13 -9.74
CA VAL A 153 2.85 11.98 -8.34
C VAL A 153 3.70 10.92 -7.69
N ILE A 154 4.42 11.30 -6.64
CA ILE A 154 5.35 10.44 -5.93
C ILE A 154 4.87 10.27 -4.50
N LEU A 155 4.80 9.04 -4.03
CA LEU A 155 4.59 8.69 -2.63
C LEU A 155 5.92 8.27 -2.00
N ILE A 156 6.31 8.97 -0.94
CA ILE A 156 7.47 8.65 -0.12
C ILE A 156 6.98 8.03 1.18
N ILE A 157 7.41 6.81 1.46
CA ILE A 157 7.09 6.10 2.70
C ILE A 157 8.29 6.15 3.63
N LYS A 158 8.09 6.63 4.85
CA LYS A 158 9.11 6.76 5.88
C LYS A 158 8.65 6.08 7.18
N ASN A 159 9.58 5.43 7.86
CA ASN A 159 9.40 4.99 9.23
C ASN A 159 9.95 6.10 10.12
N GLU A 160 9.11 6.76 10.91
CA GLU A 160 9.60 7.65 11.96
C GLU A 160 10.14 6.76 13.08
N SER A 161 11.44 6.91 13.40
CA SER A 161 12.00 6.31 14.60
C SER A 161 11.29 6.96 15.79
N VAL A 162 10.49 6.17 16.52
CA VAL A 162 10.01 6.60 17.83
C VAL A 162 11.27 6.83 18.67
N PRO A 163 11.53 8.06 19.18
CA PRO A 163 12.63 8.24 20.10
C PRO A 163 12.37 7.27 21.27
N SER A 164 13.29 6.38 21.51
CA SER A 164 13.26 5.49 22.65
C SER A 164 13.14 6.39 23.88
N SER A 165 11.94 6.43 24.47
CA SER A 165 11.73 7.08 25.74
C SER A 165 12.69 6.42 26.72
N ASN A 166 13.67 7.19 27.17
CA ASN A 166 14.61 6.81 28.22
C ASN A 166 13.81 6.11 29.33
N SER A 167 14.16 4.87 29.57
CA SER A 167 13.84 4.19 30.82
C SER A 167 14.52 4.97 31.93
N SER A 168 13.84 5.99 32.45
CA SER A 168 14.25 6.65 33.66
C SER A 168 14.22 5.64 34.79
N LYS A 169 15.42 5.30 35.22
CA LYS A 169 15.75 4.58 36.44
C LYS A 169 14.92 5.15 37.59
N PHE A 170 14.04 4.33 38.13
CA PHE A 170 13.65 4.48 39.52
C PHE A 170 14.67 3.74 40.35
N GLN A 171 15.49 4.48 41.06
CA GLN A 171 16.17 4.05 42.27
C GLN A 171 15.22 4.21 43.46
#